data_e466df35ca694eff93df3bd011811427
#
_entry.id   e466df35ca694eff93df3bd011811427
#
_cell.length_a   1.000
_cell.length_b   1.000
_cell.length_c   1.000
_cell.angle_alpha   90.00
_cell.angle_beta   90.00
_cell.angle_gamma   90.00
#
_symmetry.space_group_name_H-M   'P 1'
#
loop_
_entity.id
_entity.type
_entity.pdbx_description
1 polymer ?
#
loop_
_entity_poly.entity_id
_entity_poly.type
_entity_poly.pdbx_seq_one_letter_code
_entity_poly.pdbx_strand_id
1 'polypeptide(L)'
;MSGTMDPHPDDQRPPVAVGHVRLPVVDVGAAARWLETAGLRPIVTMEELAVLELRGGTHVVVRHAEEPPKPGTGAPFDLMVDDVDAAHRDYAEKGLSPSPIRRGRIHDSFELPGPDGWIFTVNSSHASGKPI
;
A
#
# COMPACT_ATOMS: atom_id res chain seq x y z
N MET A 1 -25.10 -7.57 20.10
CA MET A 1 -24.48 -7.53 20.07
C MET A 1 -23.68 -7.30 20.01
N SER A 2 -23.60 -7.29 20.28
CA SER A 2 -22.81 -7.04 20.28
C SER A 2 -21.96 -6.98 20.15
N GLY A 3 -22.03 -7.23 20.12
CA GLY A 3 -20.95 -7.30 20.03
C GLY A 3 -19.88 -6.88 19.65
N THR A 4 -19.85 -6.87 18.48
CA THR A 4 -18.73 -6.37 18.27
C THR A 4 -18.46 -5.20 18.93
N MET A 5 -18.03 -5.33 20.01
CA MET A 5 -17.78 -4.24 20.82
C MET A 5 -16.45 -3.66 20.52
N ASP A 6 -16.40 -2.37 20.44
CA ASP A 6 -15.15 -1.64 20.37
C ASP A 6 -14.42 -1.83 21.70
N PRO A 7 -13.25 -2.50 21.71
CA PRO A 7 -12.49 -2.69 22.93
C PRO A 7 -11.83 -1.39 23.43
N HIS A 8 -11.88 -0.31 22.66
CA HIS A 8 -11.30 0.98 23.00
C HIS A 8 -12.36 2.07 22.84
N PRO A 9 -13.20 2.28 23.84
CA PRO A 9 -14.30 3.24 23.71
C PRO A 9 -13.87 4.68 23.40
N ASP A 10 -12.61 5.01 23.67
CA ASP A 10 -12.08 6.33 23.34
C ASP A 10 -11.44 6.38 21.96
N ASP A 11 -11.43 5.27 21.25
CA ASP A 11 -10.84 5.18 19.91
C ASP A 11 -11.77 5.85 18.91
N GLN A 12 -11.29 6.90 18.27
CA GLN A 12 -12.06 7.69 17.31
C GLN A 12 -11.86 7.25 15.87
N ARG A 13 -11.09 6.18 15.66
CA ARG A 13 -10.93 5.65 14.31
C ARG A 13 -12.23 5.04 13.81
N PRO A 14 -12.48 5.07 12.49
CA PRO A 14 -13.61 4.32 11.94
C PRO A 14 -13.53 2.85 12.33
N PRO A 15 -14.68 2.20 12.64
CA PRO A 15 -14.66 0.79 13.10
C PRO A 15 -14.53 -0.23 11.98
N VAL A 16 -14.40 0.23 10.75
CA VAL A 16 -14.23 -0.66 9.58
C VAL A 16 -12.96 -0.31 8.85
N ALA A 17 -12.36 -1.29 8.22
CA ALA A 17 -11.16 -1.14 7.39
C ALA A 17 -11.35 -2.00 6.14
N VAL A 18 -10.51 -1.74 5.13
CA VAL A 18 -10.48 -2.62 3.97
C VAL A 18 -9.81 -3.92 4.39
N GLY A 19 -10.45 -5.05 4.14
CA GLY A 19 -9.90 -6.35 4.54
C GLY A 19 -8.79 -6.82 3.63
N HIS A 20 -9.06 -6.86 2.34
CA HIS A 20 -8.10 -7.35 1.34
C HIS A 20 -8.09 -6.47 0.11
N VAL A 21 -6.90 -6.30 -0.46
CA VAL A 21 -6.72 -5.75 -1.80
C VAL A 21 -5.86 -6.74 -2.57
N ARG A 22 -5.94 -6.72 -3.89
CA ARG A 22 -5.27 -7.71 -4.73
C ARG A 22 -4.28 -7.05 -5.68
N LEU A 23 -3.20 -7.77 -5.94
CA LEU A 23 -2.19 -7.34 -6.92
C LEU A 23 -1.82 -8.53 -7.79
N PRO A 24 -2.32 -8.58 -9.03
CA PRO A 24 -1.91 -9.63 -9.96
C PRO A 24 -0.54 -9.30 -10.54
N VAL A 25 0.36 -10.27 -10.54
CA VAL A 25 1.74 -10.09 -11.04
C VAL A 25 2.23 -11.36 -11.69
N VAL A 26 3.20 -11.23 -12.58
CA VAL A 26 3.80 -12.40 -13.21
C VAL A 26 4.77 -13.11 -12.24
N ASP A 27 5.61 -12.35 -11.54
CA ASP A 27 6.57 -12.91 -10.59
C ASP A 27 6.14 -12.55 -9.15
N VAL A 28 5.49 -13.49 -8.50
CA VAL A 28 4.95 -13.28 -7.14
C VAL A 28 6.07 -13.00 -6.14
N GLY A 29 7.18 -13.74 -6.22
CA GLY A 29 8.29 -13.54 -5.27
C GLY A 29 8.93 -12.16 -5.39
N ALA A 30 9.15 -11.71 -6.62
CA ALA A 30 9.72 -10.38 -6.85
C ALA A 30 8.78 -9.28 -6.36
N ALA A 31 7.48 -9.43 -6.62
CA ALA A 31 6.48 -8.47 -6.16
C ALA A 31 6.41 -8.42 -4.63
N ALA A 32 6.45 -9.57 -3.98
CA ALA A 32 6.43 -9.63 -2.52
C ALA A 32 7.65 -8.91 -1.92
N ARG A 33 8.84 -9.10 -2.50
CA ARG A 33 10.05 -8.42 -2.04
C ARG A 33 9.95 -6.91 -2.24
N TRP A 34 9.39 -6.48 -3.37
CA TRP A 34 9.19 -5.06 -3.63
C TRP A 34 8.25 -4.44 -2.59
N LEU A 35 7.13 -5.12 -2.32
CA LEU A 35 6.15 -4.64 -1.34
C LEU A 35 6.75 -4.59 0.07
N GLU A 36 7.58 -5.57 0.43
CA GLU A 36 8.27 -5.54 1.71
C GLU A 36 9.20 -4.34 1.80
N THR A 37 9.94 -4.06 0.74
CA THR A 37 10.80 -2.87 0.67
C THR A 37 9.98 -1.59 0.77
N ALA A 38 8.78 -1.58 0.20
CA ALA A 38 7.88 -0.44 0.27
C ALA A 38 7.23 -0.26 1.66
N GLY A 39 7.44 -1.20 2.57
CA GLY A 39 7.01 -1.05 3.96
C GLY A 39 5.97 -2.04 4.44
N LEU A 40 5.51 -2.95 3.60
CA LEU A 40 4.51 -3.93 4.01
C LEU A 40 5.15 -5.06 4.80
N ARG A 41 4.38 -5.67 5.69
CA ARG A 41 4.86 -6.77 6.52
C ARG A 41 4.50 -8.10 5.88
N PRO A 42 5.50 -8.92 5.50
CA PRO A 42 5.19 -10.21 4.88
C PRO A 42 4.53 -11.16 5.88
N ILE A 43 3.51 -11.88 5.44
CA ILE A 43 2.79 -12.89 6.22
C ILE A 43 3.12 -14.28 5.70
N VAL A 44 2.95 -14.50 4.40
CA VAL A 44 3.27 -15.78 3.77
C VAL A 44 3.67 -15.53 2.31
N THR A 45 4.63 -16.31 1.83
CA THR A 45 5.02 -16.26 0.43
C THR A 45 5.09 -17.70 -0.09
N MET A 46 4.29 -17.98 -1.11
CA MET A 46 4.27 -19.23 -1.82
C MET A 46 4.56 -18.96 -3.29
N GLU A 47 4.66 -20.00 -4.10
CA GLU A 47 5.04 -19.82 -5.50
C GLU A 47 4.07 -18.95 -6.29
N GLU A 48 2.76 -19.15 -6.09
CA GLU A 48 1.75 -18.43 -6.86
C GLU A 48 0.91 -17.45 -6.04
N LEU A 49 1.25 -17.29 -4.76
CA LEU A 49 0.48 -16.46 -3.86
C LEU A 49 1.39 -15.92 -2.76
N ALA A 50 1.27 -14.65 -2.48
CA ALA A 50 1.88 -14.05 -1.31
C ALA A 50 0.87 -13.16 -0.62
N VAL A 51 0.98 -13.04 0.70
CA VAL A 51 0.14 -12.16 1.48
C VAL A 51 1.04 -11.28 2.32
N LEU A 52 0.84 -9.98 2.22
CA LEU A 52 1.54 -8.99 3.02
C LEU A 52 0.51 -8.10 3.70
N GLU A 53 0.91 -7.50 4.80
CA GLU A 53 -0.01 -6.72 5.62
C GLU A 53 0.33 -5.25 5.60
N LEU A 54 -0.71 -4.44 5.48
CA LEU A 54 -0.65 -3.00 5.64
C LEU A 54 -1.09 -2.62 7.07
N ARG A 55 -0.85 -1.37 7.45
CA ARG A 55 -1.36 -0.84 8.71
C ARG A 55 -2.87 -1.04 8.80
N GLY A 56 -3.38 -1.32 9.98
CA GLY A 56 -4.81 -1.51 10.19
C GLY A 56 -5.30 -2.91 9.88
N GLY A 57 -4.41 -3.81 9.48
CA GLY A 57 -4.77 -5.21 9.24
C GLY A 57 -5.20 -5.54 7.83
N THR A 58 -5.21 -4.56 6.91
CA THR A 58 -5.49 -4.83 5.51
C THR A 58 -4.41 -5.74 4.92
N HIS A 59 -4.83 -6.80 4.24
CA HIS A 59 -3.90 -7.71 3.58
C HIS A 59 -3.89 -7.47 2.08
N VAL A 60 -2.68 -7.42 1.52
CA VAL A 60 -2.48 -7.42 0.08
C VAL A 60 -2.28 -8.86 -0.35
N VAL A 61 -3.13 -9.34 -1.25
CA VAL A 61 -3.02 -10.67 -1.81
C VAL A 61 -2.36 -10.54 -3.18
N VAL A 62 -1.10 -10.98 -3.25
CA VAL A 62 -0.33 -10.99 -4.49
C VAL A 62 -0.60 -12.31 -5.17
N ARG A 63 -1.15 -12.28 -6.37
CA ARG A 63 -1.51 -13.48 -7.11
C ARG A 63 -0.80 -13.54 -8.43
N HIS A 64 -0.45 -14.76 -8.83
CA HIS A 64 0.13 -14.97 -10.15
C HIS A 64 -0.86 -14.63 -11.25
N ALA A 65 -0.39 -13.90 -12.25
CA ALA A 65 -1.11 -13.60 -13.49
C ALA A 65 -0.24 -14.02 -14.66
N GLU A 66 -0.88 -14.48 -15.73
CA GLU A 66 -0.17 -14.95 -16.92
C GLU A 66 0.55 -13.81 -17.64
N GLU A 67 -0.02 -12.62 -17.60
CA GLU A 67 0.52 -11.47 -18.32
C GLU A 67 0.57 -10.25 -17.41
N PRO A 68 1.58 -9.37 -17.59
CA PRO A 68 1.62 -8.12 -16.84
C PRO A 68 0.55 -7.15 -17.34
N PRO A 69 0.22 -6.12 -16.57
CA PRO A 69 -0.62 -5.05 -17.10
C PRO A 69 0.14 -4.27 -18.16
N LYS A 70 -0.59 -3.45 -18.91
CA LYS A 70 0.07 -2.50 -19.80
C LYS A 70 0.97 -1.61 -18.95
N PRO A 71 2.25 -1.42 -19.34
CA PRO A 71 3.16 -0.61 -18.53
C PRO A 71 2.60 0.78 -18.25
N GLY A 72 2.74 1.23 -17.00
CA GLY A 72 2.22 2.53 -16.56
C GLY A 72 0.80 2.48 -16.04
N THR A 73 0.18 1.31 -16.00
CA THR A 73 -1.17 1.18 -15.44
C THR A 73 -1.14 1.44 -13.94
N GLY A 74 -2.10 2.23 -13.45
CA GLY A 74 -2.24 2.46 -12.02
C GLY A 74 -2.54 1.18 -11.28
N ALA A 75 -1.84 0.96 -10.16
CA ALA A 75 -2.09 -0.21 -9.32
C ALA A 75 -3.54 -0.19 -8.81
N PRO A 76 -4.11 -1.37 -8.50
CA PRO A 76 -5.52 -1.44 -8.07
C PRO A 76 -5.80 -0.85 -6.70
N PHE A 77 -4.79 -0.39 -5.99
CA PHE A 77 -4.92 0.33 -4.74
C PHE A 77 -3.76 1.31 -4.62
N ASP A 78 -3.95 2.35 -3.82
CA ASP A 78 -2.88 3.31 -3.53
C ASP A 78 -2.38 3.10 -2.11
N LEU A 79 -1.33 3.81 -1.76
CA LEU A 79 -0.71 3.74 -0.44
C LEU A 79 -0.88 5.09 0.26
N MET A 80 -1.00 5.06 1.57
CA MET A 80 -1.12 6.26 2.37
C MET A 80 -0.02 6.26 3.42
N VAL A 81 0.63 7.40 3.59
CA VAL A 81 1.71 7.56 4.56
C VAL A 81 1.43 8.79 5.42
N ASP A 82 2.03 8.84 6.60
CA ASP A 82 1.83 9.96 7.51
C ASP A 82 2.59 11.19 7.06
N ASP A 83 3.81 11.00 6.55
CA ASP A 83 4.70 12.08 6.13
C ASP A 83 5.21 11.79 4.72
N VAL A 84 4.64 12.49 3.75
CA VAL A 84 4.97 12.26 2.35
C VAL A 84 6.44 12.58 2.04
N ASP A 85 6.97 13.65 2.64
CA ASP A 85 8.36 14.04 2.40
C ASP A 85 9.34 13.00 2.94
N ALA A 86 9.08 12.51 4.14
CA ALA A 86 9.90 11.46 4.75
C ALA A 86 9.82 10.16 3.96
N ALA A 87 8.62 9.78 3.54
CA ALA A 87 8.43 8.57 2.74
C ALA A 87 9.14 8.68 1.40
N HIS A 88 9.05 9.83 0.75
CA HIS A 88 9.73 10.06 -0.53
C HIS A 88 11.25 9.88 -0.39
N ARG A 89 11.83 10.47 0.67
CA ARG A 89 13.28 10.31 0.91
C ARG A 89 13.65 8.85 1.17
N ASP A 90 12.87 8.16 1.98
CA ASP A 90 13.11 6.76 2.32
C ASP A 90 13.06 5.89 1.05
N TYR A 91 12.04 6.07 0.23
CA TYR A 91 11.90 5.29 -0.99
C TYR A 91 13.01 5.62 -2.00
N ALA A 92 13.43 6.87 -2.09
CA ALA A 92 14.55 7.24 -2.95
C ALA A 92 15.84 6.57 -2.48
N GLU A 93 16.08 6.55 -1.18
CA GLU A 93 17.27 5.89 -0.62
C GLU A 93 17.25 4.38 -0.85
N LYS A 94 16.07 3.78 -0.87
CA LYS A 94 15.91 2.34 -1.13
C LYS A 94 15.95 2.00 -2.62
N GLY A 95 16.10 3.00 -3.49
CA GLY A 95 16.20 2.76 -4.92
C GLY A 95 14.88 2.51 -5.61
N LEU A 96 13.76 2.90 -5.02
CA LEU A 96 12.43 2.68 -5.61
C LEU A 96 12.02 3.75 -6.61
N SER A 97 12.84 4.76 -6.83
CA SER A 97 12.67 5.77 -7.89
C SER A 97 11.33 6.52 -7.82
N PRO A 98 11.02 7.15 -6.68
CA PRO A 98 9.76 7.90 -6.60
C PRO A 98 9.76 9.10 -7.54
N SER A 99 8.59 9.43 -8.09
CA SER A 99 8.42 10.65 -8.87
C SER A 99 8.52 11.89 -7.97
N PRO A 100 8.67 13.09 -8.54
CA PRO A 100 8.59 14.30 -7.73
C PRO A 100 7.26 14.39 -7.00
N ILE A 101 7.29 14.98 -5.82
CA ILE A 101 6.07 15.17 -5.02
C ILE A 101 5.20 16.23 -5.68
N ARG A 102 3.90 15.93 -5.81
CA ARG A 102 2.91 16.89 -6.23
C ARG A 102 2.14 17.37 -5.01
N ARG A 103 2.06 18.69 -4.85
CA ARG A 103 1.31 19.29 -3.75
C ARG A 103 -0.10 19.56 -4.23
N GLY A 104 -1.08 19.06 -3.50
CA GLY A 104 -2.48 19.22 -3.82
C GLY A 104 -3.27 19.85 -2.69
N ARG A 105 -4.54 20.08 -2.91
CA ARG A 105 -5.41 20.68 -1.89
C ARG A 105 -5.79 19.68 -0.81
N ILE A 106 -5.95 18.41 -1.20
CA ILE A 106 -6.41 17.36 -0.30
C ILE A 106 -5.23 16.48 0.08
N HIS A 107 -4.43 16.11 -0.90
CA HIS A 107 -3.27 15.26 -0.70
C HIS A 107 -2.03 15.87 -1.29
N ASP A 108 -0.90 15.62 -0.64
CA ASP A 108 0.38 15.61 -1.32
C ASP A 108 0.60 14.18 -1.77
N SER A 109 1.19 13.97 -2.93
CA SER A 109 1.34 12.64 -3.48
C SER A 109 2.55 12.52 -4.40
N PHE A 110 2.98 11.29 -4.61
CA PHE A 110 3.96 10.95 -5.63
C PHE A 110 3.68 9.54 -6.13
N GLU A 111 4.38 9.13 -7.17
CA GLU A 111 4.20 7.81 -7.77
C GLU A 111 5.45 6.97 -7.58
N LEU A 112 5.24 5.66 -7.42
CA LEU A 112 6.29 4.65 -7.36
C LEU A 112 6.10 3.67 -8.49
N PRO A 113 7.11 3.47 -9.35
CA PRO A 113 7.06 2.35 -10.29
C PRO A 113 7.21 1.05 -9.50
N GLY A 114 6.25 0.18 -9.65
CA GLY A 114 6.17 -1.09 -8.93
C GLY A 114 6.44 -2.29 -9.82
N PRO A 115 6.15 -3.48 -9.32
CA PRO A 115 6.36 -4.70 -10.10
C PRO A 115 5.48 -4.71 -11.35
N ASP A 116 5.96 -5.35 -12.41
CA ASP A 116 5.25 -5.56 -13.67
C ASP A 116 4.79 -4.29 -14.38
N GLY A 117 5.34 -3.15 -14.05
CA GLY A 117 4.91 -1.88 -14.64
C GLY A 117 3.71 -1.23 -13.95
N TRP A 118 3.22 -1.80 -12.86
CA TRP A 118 2.21 -1.15 -12.03
C TRP A 118 2.77 0.15 -11.47
N ILE A 119 1.94 1.20 -11.45
CA ILE A 119 2.32 2.46 -10.82
C ILE A 119 1.48 2.65 -9.56
N PHE A 120 2.17 2.76 -8.43
CA PHE A 120 1.50 3.03 -7.15
C PHE A 120 1.51 4.50 -6.86
N THR A 121 0.36 5.03 -6.46
CA THR A 121 0.27 6.39 -5.93
C THR A 121 0.45 6.32 -4.42
N VAL A 122 1.30 7.18 -3.88
CA VAL A 122 1.50 7.32 -2.44
C VAL A 122 0.96 8.67 -2.03
N ASN A 123 -0.01 8.68 -1.12
CA ASN A 123 -0.73 9.87 -0.70
C ASN A 123 -0.48 10.18 0.77
N SER A 124 -0.62 11.46 1.11
CA SER A 124 -0.77 11.85 2.50
C SER A 124 -2.19 11.54 2.98
N SER A 125 -2.34 11.39 4.28
CA SER A 125 -3.67 11.31 4.88
C SER A 125 -4.34 12.68 4.82
N HIS A 126 -5.67 12.69 4.66
CA HIS A 126 -6.44 13.92 4.80
C HIS A 126 -7.42 13.82 5.97
N ALA A 127 -7.03 13.08 7.00
CA ALA A 127 -7.85 12.92 8.19
C ALA A 127 -7.88 14.16 9.08
N SER A 128 -7.15 15.20 8.73
CA SER A 128 -7.10 16.47 9.47
C SER A 128 -6.69 16.29 10.94
N GLY A 129 -5.70 15.43 11.16
CA GLY A 129 -5.18 15.13 12.50
C GLY A 129 -6.01 14.13 13.28
N LYS A 130 -7.10 13.62 12.72
CA LYS A 130 -7.88 12.60 13.40
C LYS A 130 -7.18 11.24 13.32
N PRO A 131 -7.39 10.36 14.30
CA PRO A 131 -6.79 9.02 14.25
C PRO A 131 -7.26 8.22 13.03
N ILE A 132 -6.32 7.49 12.46
CA ILE A 132 -6.56 6.66 11.28
C ILE A 132 -6.06 5.23 11.50
#